data_3c2b50c5a002fabbb75f00202b23730d
#
_entry.id   3c2b50c5a002fabbb75f00202b23730d
#
_cell.length_a   1.000
_cell.length_b   1.000
_cell.length_c   1.000
_cell.angle_alpha   90.00
_cell.angle_beta   90.00
_cell.angle_gamma   90.00
#
_symmetry.space_group_name_H-M   'P 1'
#
loop_
_entity.id
_entity.type
_entity.pdbx_description
1 polymer ?
#
loop_
_entity_poly.entity_id
_entity_poly.type
_entity_poly.pdbx_seq_one_letter_code
_entity_poly.pdbx_strand_id
1 'polypeptide(L)'
;YVARNLVRASTTKMAQSRQKMLERLEPVGKPRRRLKPPKIRLAFETEPVKDVLTVDDLTITVGSGEKERVLLTNAEFNIQRGDKVAIIGPNGSGKTTLLRTILSAEPPEKGRITWGRGVKRSYYDQGSDHLDQSLTVMDTMWKAYPRMYETPLRTALGAMGLTGEDAYRLVGQLSGGERARLKLAIICLAGSNVLVLDEPTNHLDLPSKEVLQQALSEYEGTLIIVSHDRYLLDRVPNRIFAIEQGMLHQYKGGYSA
;
A
#
# COMPACT_ATOMS: atom_id res chain seq x y z
N TYR A 1 -22.94 -21.45 -40.16
CA TYR A 1 -23.16 -20.84 -41.52
C TYR A 1 -22.16 -21.41 -42.52
N VAL A 2 -20.83 -21.34 -42.27
CA VAL A 2 -19.77 -21.79 -43.18
C VAL A 2 -19.97 -23.25 -43.58
N ALA A 3 -20.11 -24.17 -42.63
CA ALA A 3 -20.27 -25.60 -42.90
C ALA A 3 -21.50 -25.93 -43.74
N ARG A 4 -22.61 -25.17 -43.63
CA ARG A 4 -23.86 -25.39 -44.39
C ARG A 4 -23.85 -24.79 -45.79
N ASN A 5 -22.93 -23.86 -46.10
CA ASN A 5 -22.93 -23.08 -47.33
C ASN A 5 -21.70 -23.33 -48.20
N LEU A 6 -20.79 -24.21 -47.83
CA LEU A 6 -19.62 -24.59 -48.65
C LEU A 6 -19.98 -25.42 -49.87
N VAL A 7 -21.12 -26.13 -49.86
CA VAL A 7 -21.51 -27.09 -50.89
C VAL A 7 -22.40 -26.45 -51.99
N ARG A 8 -22.90 -25.23 -51.80
CA ARG A 8 -23.76 -24.56 -52.80
C ARG A 8 -22.95 -23.59 -53.66
N ALA A 9 -22.92 -23.76 -54.97
CA ALA A 9 -22.11 -22.97 -55.90
C ALA A 9 -22.34 -21.45 -55.79
N SER A 10 -23.56 -20.99 -55.50
CA SER A 10 -23.89 -19.56 -55.33
C SER A 10 -23.40 -18.92 -54.04
N THR A 11 -23.06 -19.70 -52.99
CA THR A 11 -22.64 -19.19 -51.66
C THR A 11 -21.23 -19.56 -51.26
N THR A 12 -20.57 -20.42 -52.07
CA THR A 12 -19.22 -20.94 -51.81
C THR A 12 -18.17 -19.84 -51.64
N LYS A 13 -18.17 -18.83 -52.53
CA LYS A 13 -17.19 -17.70 -52.43
C LYS A 13 -17.35 -16.92 -51.13
N MET A 14 -18.58 -16.70 -50.66
CA MET A 14 -18.84 -15.98 -49.42
C MET A 14 -18.52 -16.82 -48.18
N ALA A 15 -18.74 -18.12 -48.25
CA ALA A 15 -18.36 -19.08 -47.21
C ALA A 15 -16.87 -19.20 -47.07
N GLN A 16 -16.11 -19.28 -48.18
CA GLN A 16 -14.64 -19.28 -48.20
C GLN A 16 -14.03 -17.97 -47.66
N SER A 17 -14.63 -16.82 -48.00
CA SER A 17 -14.18 -15.53 -47.46
C SER A 17 -14.34 -15.46 -45.93
N ARG A 18 -15.47 -15.94 -45.43
CA ARG A 18 -15.72 -16.01 -43.99
C ARG A 18 -14.82 -17.04 -43.28
N GLN A 19 -14.51 -18.14 -43.92
CA GLN A 19 -13.57 -19.13 -43.40
C GLN A 19 -12.17 -18.51 -43.25
N LYS A 20 -11.67 -17.82 -44.31
CA LYS A 20 -10.37 -17.08 -44.24
C LYS A 20 -10.38 -15.98 -43.18
N MET A 21 -11.52 -15.35 -42.94
CA MET A 21 -11.67 -14.35 -41.88
C MET A 21 -11.62 -14.99 -40.49
N LEU A 22 -12.23 -16.17 -40.30
CA LEU A 22 -12.15 -16.96 -39.06
C LEU A 22 -10.76 -17.51 -38.79
N GLU A 23 -10.03 -17.93 -39.84
CA GLU A 23 -8.64 -18.40 -39.75
C GLU A 23 -7.65 -17.28 -39.37
N ARG A 24 -7.96 -16.02 -39.67
CA ARG A 24 -7.20 -14.83 -39.29
C ARG A 24 -7.53 -14.30 -37.90
N LEU A 25 -8.65 -14.74 -37.32
CA LEU A 25 -8.98 -14.40 -35.92
C LEU A 25 -8.11 -15.25 -35.01
N GLU A 26 -7.11 -14.65 -34.41
CA GLU A 26 -6.41 -15.28 -33.29
C GLU A 26 -7.45 -15.63 -32.21
N PRO A 27 -7.53 -16.89 -31.78
CA PRO A 27 -8.45 -17.28 -30.73
C PRO A 27 -8.12 -16.46 -29.48
N VAL A 28 -9.02 -15.54 -29.11
CA VAL A 28 -8.92 -14.85 -27.83
C VAL A 28 -8.90 -15.93 -26.77
N GLY A 29 -7.75 -16.16 -26.15
CA GLY A 29 -7.59 -17.13 -25.07
C GLY A 29 -8.64 -16.86 -24.01
N LYS A 30 -9.26 -17.91 -23.47
CA LYS A 30 -10.21 -17.77 -22.35
C LYS A 30 -9.56 -16.85 -21.31
N PRO A 31 -10.26 -15.81 -20.82
CA PRO A 31 -9.71 -14.96 -19.79
C PRO A 31 -9.19 -15.85 -18.66
N ARG A 32 -7.92 -15.67 -18.27
CA ARG A 32 -7.31 -16.43 -17.17
C ARG A 32 -8.27 -16.30 -15.99
N ARG A 33 -8.73 -17.44 -15.49
CA ARG A 33 -9.59 -17.49 -14.31
C ARG A 33 -8.94 -16.62 -13.26
N ARG A 34 -9.58 -15.51 -12.86
CA ARG A 34 -9.08 -14.69 -11.74
C ARG A 34 -8.99 -15.62 -10.53
N LEU A 35 -7.80 -16.08 -10.24
CA LEU A 35 -7.52 -16.76 -8.97
C LEU A 35 -7.88 -15.73 -7.91
N LYS A 36 -8.74 -16.10 -6.95
CA LYS A 36 -9.00 -15.23 -5.80
C LYS A 36 -7.63 -14.95 -5.17
N PRO A 37 -7.24 -13.68 -5.05
CA PRO A 37 -5.95 -13.38 -4.43
C PRO A 37 -5.89 -14.01 -3.05
N PRO A 38 -4.76 -14.60 -2.65
CA PRO A 38 -4.60 -15.15 -1.32
C PRO A 38 -4.84 -14.04 -0.30
N LYS A 39 -5.59 -14.36 0.76
CA LYS A 39 -5.86 -13.40 1.84
C LYS A 39 -4.58 -13.13 2.61
N ILE A 40 -4.20 -11.86 2.70
CA ILE A 40 -3.12 -11.42 3.58
C ILE A 40 -3.72 -11.27 4.97
N ARG A 41 -3.12 -11.92 5.96
CA ARG A 41 -3.40 -11.63 7.36
C ARG A 41 -2.22 -10.84 7.92
N LEU A 42 -2.47 -9.58 8.23
CA LEU A 42 -1.56 -8.76 9.02
C LEU A 42 -1.77 -9.14 10.48
N ALA A 43 -0.81 -9.80 11.09
CA ALA A 43 -0.89 -10.24 12.48
C ALA A 43 0.24 -9.61 13.29
N PHE A 44 -0.01 -9.38 14.56
CA PHE A 44 1.00 -8.96 15.53
C PHE A 44 0.89 -9.81 16.80
N GLU A 45 2.01 -10.00 17.51
CA GLU A 45 2.09 -10.87 18.68
C GLU A 45 1.84 -10.14 20.00
N THR A 46 2.06 -8.83 20.03
CA THR A 46 2.02 -8.05 21.27
C THR A 46 1.06 -6.88 21.11
N GLU A 47 0.09 -6.79 22.01
CA GLU A 47 -0.78 -5.62 22.08
C GLU A 47 -0.05 -4.44 22.74
N PRO A 48 -0.09 -3.23 22.15
CA PRO A 48 0.40 -2.03 22.80
C PRO A 48 -0.56 -1.57 23.90
N VAL A 49 -0.13 -0.64 24.74
CA VAL A 49 -1.02 0.10 25.65
C VAL A 49 -2.12 0.81 24.88
N LYS A 50 -3.17 1.28 25.60
CA LYS A 50 -4.34 1.91 24.97
C LYS A 50 -3.96 3.15 24.15
N ASP A 51 -3.15 4.04 24.73
CA ASP A 51 -2.67 5.24 24.04
C ASP A 51 -1.40 4.92 23.27
N VAL A 52 -1.54 4.79 21.95
CA VAL A 52 -0.47 4.36 21.04
C VAL A 52 0.43 5.50 20.66
N LEU A 53 -0.12 6.67 20.40
CA LEU A 53 0.63 7.88 20.04
C LEU A 53 -0.09 9.10 20.61
N THR A 54 0.63 9.93 21.36
CA THR A 54 0.18 11.24 21.83
C THR A 54 1.09 12.31 21.26
N VAL A 55 0.51 13.33 20.69
CA VAL A 55 1.18 14.50 20.14
C VAL A 55 0.59 15.75 20.77
N ASP A 56 1.45 16.55 21.41
CA ASP A 56 1.09 17.76 22.13
C ASP A 56 1.83 18.97 21.55
N ASP A 57 1.09 20.02 21.21
CA ASP A 57 1.58 21.34 20.72
C ASP A 57 2.65 21.26 19.62
N LEU A 58 2.51 20.30 18.71
CA LEU A 58 3.50 20.05 17.66
C LEU A 58 3.45 21.13 16.59
N THR A 59 4.58 21.81 16.39
CA THR A 59 4.79 22.71 15.25
C THR A 59 5.86 22.13 14.34
N ILE A 60 5.62 22.11 13.04
CA ILE A 60 6.53 21.58 12.03
C ILE A 60 6.94 22.71 11.10
N THR A 61 8.24 22.99 11.03
CA THR A 61 8.86 23.92 10.10
C THR A 61 9.74 23.16 9.11
N VAL A 62 9.93 23.70 7.92
CA VAL A 62 10.84 23.16 6.91
C VAL A 62 11.63 24.31 6.28
N GLY A 63 12.87 24.02 5.91
CA GLY A 63 13.80 25.04 5.41
C GLY A 63 14.62 25.66 6.52
N SER A 64 15.43 26.66 6.20
CA SER A 64 16.26 27.40 7.15
C SER A 64 16.38 28.86 6.72
N GLY A 65 16.45 29.77 7.70
CA GLY A 65 16.61 31.21 7.48
C GLY A 65 15.44 31.81 6.69
N GLU A 66 15.73 32.62 5.66
CA GLU A 66 14.68 33.27 4.85
C GLU A 66 13.74 32.33 4.08
N LYS A 67 14.08 31.04 3.98
CA LYS A 67 13.25 30.01 3.32
C LYS A 67 12.49 29.14 4.33
N GLU A 68 12.48 29.52 5.59
CA GLU A 68 11.71 28.82 6.60
C GLU A 68 10.21 28.95 6.35
N ARG A 69 9.53 27.81 6.37
CA ARG A 69 8.08 27.72 6.17
C ARG A 69 7.45 26.84 7.22
N VAL A 70 6.47 27.35 7.93
CA VAL A 70 5.63 26.58 8.85
C VAL A 70 4.64 25.75 8.04
N LEU A 71 4.67 24.43 8.25
CA LEU A 71 3.73 23.48 7.61
C LEU A 71 2.56 23.13 8.54
N LEU A 72 2.83 23.06 9.85
CA LEU A 72 1.82 22.70 10.84
C LEU A 72 2.08 23.48 12.11
N THR A 73 1.03 23.98 12.73
CA THR A 73 1.11 24.80 13.95
C THR A 73 0.23 24.19 15.03
N ASN A 74 0.82 24.02 16.22
CA ASN A 74 0.13 23.60 17.45
C ASN A 74 -0.81 22.41 17.26
N ALA A 75 -0.32 21.36 16.59
CA ALA A 75 -1.09 20.15 16.36
C ALA A 75 -1.17 19.33 17.65
N GLU A 76 -2.40 18.98 18.05
CA GLU A 76 -2.67 18.12 19.19
C GLU A 76 -3.55 16.97 18.76
N PHE A 77 -3.12 15.73 19.03
CA PHE A 77 -3.94 14.56 18.79
C PHE A 77 -3.46 13.34 19.57
N ASN A 78 -4.37 12.42 19.79
CA ASN A 78 -4.11 11.12 20.38
C ASN A 78 -4.63 10.02 19.45
N ILE A 79 -3.83 8.98 19.27
CA ILE A 79 -4.18 7.77 18.50
C ILE A 79 -4.21 6.62 19.50
N GLN A 80 -5.33 5.93 19.56
CA GLN A 80 -5.53 4.78 20.43
C GLN A 80 -5.32 3.46 19.68
N ARG A 81 -5.12 2.40 20.43
CA ARG A 81 -5.02 1.04 19.90
C ARG A 81 -6.26 0.69 19.07
N GLY A 82 -6.04 0.20 17.87
CA GLY A 82 -7.09 -0.15 16.91
C GLY A 82 -7.65 1.04 16.12
N ASP A 83 -7.21 2.26 16.38
CA ASP A 83 -7.56 3.39 15.51
C ASP A 83 -6.97 3.20 14.12
N LYS A 84 -7.76 3.51 13.11
CA LYS A 84 -7.35 3.58 11.70
C LYS A 84 -7.49 5.02 11.23
N VAL A 85 -6.39 5.76 11.29
CA VAL A 85 -6.35 7.20 11.03
C VAL A 85 -5.86 7.44 9.61
N ALA A 86 -6.62 8.19 8.82
CA ALA A 86 -6.11 8.73 7.56
C ALA A 86 -5.75 10.21 7.70
N ILE A 87 -4.58 10.58 7.18
CA ILE A 87 -4.11 11.96 7.09
C ILE A 87 -4.34 12.44 5.66
N ILE A 88 -5.14 13.49 5.50
CA ILE A 88 -5.48 14.08 4.21
C ILE A 88 -5.09 15.56 4.17
N GLY A 89 -5.04 16.11 2.99
CA GLY A 89 -4.73 17.53 2.75
C GLY A 89 -4.11 17.77 1.38
N PRO A 90 -3.98 19.00 0.93
CA PRO A 90 -3.37 19.37 -0.36
C PRO A 90 -1.93 18.85 -0.50
N ASN A 91 -1.43 18.79 -1.74
CA ASN A 91 -0.01 18.50 -1.95
C ASN A 91 0.86 19.60 -1.33
N GLY A 92 1.93 19.20 -0.63
CA GLY A 92 2.81 20.13 0.07
C GLY A 92 2.26 20.65 1.41
N SER A 93 1.12 20.15 1.91
CA SER A 93 0.59 20.53 3.23
C SER A 93 1.36 19.96 4.43
N GLY A 94 2.36 19.10 4.19
CA GLY A 94 3.19 18.55 5.27
C GLY A 94 2.82 17.14 5.74
N LYS A 95 1.96 16.40 5.03
CA LYS A 95 1.53 15.03 5.41
C LYS A 95 2.71 14.08 5.63
N THR A 96 3.56 13.92 4.61
CA THR A 96 4.79 13.08 4.70
C THR A 96 5.75 13.62 5.75
N THR A 97 5.86 14.95 5.88
CA THR A 97 6.72 15.57 6.91
C THR A 97 6.19 15.23 8.30
N LEU A 98 4.88 15.31 8.54
CA LEU A 98 4.26 14.89 9.80
C LEU A 98 4.56 13.41 10.09
N LEU A 99 4.40 12.51 9.11
CA LEU A 99 4.75 11.09 9.29
C LEU A 99 6.23 10.91 9.66
N ARG A 100 7.13 11.59 8.96
CA ARG A 100 8.57 11.52 9.26
C ARG A 100 8.89 12.08 10.63
N THR A 101 8.27 13.19 11.04
CA THR A 101 8.46 13.81 12.35
C THR A 101 8.01 12.88 13.47
N ILE A 102 6.81 12.28 13.37
CA ILE A 102 6.34 11.35 14.41
C ILE A 102 7.13 10.05 14.46
N LEU A 103 7.79 9.66 13.38
CA LEU A 103 8.63 8.46 13.31
C LEU A 103 10.09 8.72 13.67
N SER A 104 10.52 9.99 13.69
CA SER A 104 11.89 10.37 14.04
C SER A 104 12.28 9.87 15.44
N ALA A 105 13.54 9.52 15.59
CA ALA A 105 14.15 9.29 16.90
C ALA A 105 14.53 10.60 17.61
N GLU A 106 14.64 11.69 16.85
CA GLU A 106 14.97 13.00 17.38
C GLU A 106 13.68 13.72 17.82
N PRO A 107 13.72 14.47 18.94
CA PRO A 107 12.57 15.25 19.37
C PRO A 107 12.26 16.35 18.34
N PRO A 108 10.98 16.75 18.21
CA PRO A 108 10.62 17.88 17.38
C PRO A 108 11.17 19.19 17.99
N GLU A 109 11.37 20.21 17.16
CA GLU A 109 11.83 21.53 17.61
C GLU A 109 10.83 22.18 18.58
N LYS A 110 9.55 22.00 18.34
CA LYS A 110 8.46 22.47 19.19
C LYS A 110 7.38 21.41 19.35
N GLY A 111 6.94 21.21 20.60
CA GLY A 111 5.93 20.22 20.99
C GLY A 111 6.54 18.93 21.52
N ARG A 112 5.69 17.93 21.68
CA ARG A 112 6.08 16.62 22.22
C ARG A 112 5.40 15.50 21.44
N ILE A 113 6.15 14.43 21.19
CA ILE A 113 5.65 13.19 20.57
C ILE A 113 5.96 12.06 21.54
N THR A 114 4.94 11.34 21.94
CA THR A 114 5.07 10.23 22.89
C THR A 114 4.43 8.97 22.30
N TRP A 115 5.25 7.94 22.08
CA TRP A 115 4.78 6.60 21.71
C TRP A 115 4.52 5.76 22.95
N GLY A 116 3.41 5.04 22.92
CA GLY A 116 3.00 4.16 23.99
C GLY A 116 3.94 2.97 24.19
N ARG A 117 3.91 2.38 25.37
CA ARG A 117 4.70 1.19 25.69
C ARG A 117 4.24 -0.02 24.85
N GLY A 118 5.19 -0.81 24.37
CA GLY A 118 4.91 -2.01 23.57
C GLY A 118 4.56 -1.72 22.10
N VAL A 119 4.69 -0.47 21.64
CA VAL A 119 4.48 -0.11 20.24
C VAL A 119 5.62 -0.63 19.38
N LYS A 120 5.28 -1.47 18.39
CA LYS A 120 6.17 -1.89 17.30
C LYS A 120 5.65 -1.29 16.00
N ARG A 121 6.45 -0.42 15.38
CA ARG A 121 6.08 0.37 14.19
C ARG A 121 6.71 -0.22 12.93
N SER A 122 5.95 -0.30 11.84
CA SER A 122 6.48 -0.45 10.48
C SER A 122 6.08 0.74 9.63
N TYR A 123 7.01 1.24 8.87
CA TYR A 123 6.80 2.37 7.97
C TYR A 123 6.98 1.98 6.51
N TYR A 124 6.00 2.30 5.71
CA TYR A 124 6.05 2.23 4.26
C TYR A 124 6.24 3.63 3.70
N ASP A 125 7.40 3.88 3.10
CA ASP A 125 7.71 5.11 2.39
C ASP A 125 7.73 4.86 0.88
N GLN A 126 6.96 5.64 0.15
CA GLN A 126 6.95 5.59 -1.30
C GLN A 126 8.29 6.01 -1.92
N GLY A 127 8.99 6.98 -1.29
CA GLY A 127 10.17 7.64 -1.87
C GLY A 127 11.51 6.95 -1.60
N SER A 128 11.57 6.03 -0.65
CA SER A 128 12.82 5.38 -0.28
C SER A 128 13.01 4.06 -1.03
N ASP A 129 13.77 4.10 -2.12
CA ASP A 129 14.18 2.90 -2.85
C ASP A 129 15.36 2.23 -2.16
N HIS A 130 15.14 1.81 -0.89
CA HIS A 130 16.17 1.14 -0.07
C HIS A 130 16.32 -0.35 -0.38
N LEU A 131 15.58 -0.84 -1.39
CA LEU A 131 15.74 -2.22 -1.83
C LEU A 131 17.05 -2.36 -2.61
N ASP A 132 17.86 -3.34 -2.21
CA ASP A 132 19.08 -3.68 -2.91
C ASP A 132 18.76 -4.30 -4.27
N GLN A 133 19.04 -3.57 -5.33
CA GLN A 133 18.70 -3.94 -6.70
C GLN A 133 19.46 -5.17 -7.21
N SER A 134 20.57 -5.54 -6.55
CA SER A 134 21.40 -6.70 -6.90
C SER A 134 20.88 -8.02 -6.29
N LEU A 135 19.99 -7.95 -5.33
CA LEU A 135 19.40 -9.14 -4.71
C LEU A 135 18.19 -9.64 -5.50
N THR A 136 17.90 -10.93 -5.36
CA THR A 136 16.61 -11.46 -5.83
C THR A 136 15.49 -11.02 -4.88
N VAL A 137 14.24 -11.13 -5.35
CA VAL A 137 13.04 -10.89 -4.52
C VAL A 137 13.09 -11.76 -3.25
N MET A 138 13.44 -13.04 -3.39
CA MET A 138 13.52 -13.96 -2.26
C MET A 138 14.67 -13.62 -1.32
N ASP A 139 15.86 -13.29 -1.84
CA ASP A 139 17.01 -12.89 -1.01
C ASP A 139 16.70 -11.61 -0.22
N THR A 140 15.95 -10.68 -0.82
CA THR A 140 15.48 -9.48 -0.14
C THR A 140 14.56 -9.83 1.03
N MET A 141 13.66 -10.81 0.86
CA MET A 141 12.81 -11.29 1.94
C MET A 141 13.62 -11.95 3.04
N TRP A 142 14.63 -12.79 2.71
CA TRP A 142 15.51 -13.39 3.71
C TRP A 142 16.41 -12.37 4.39
N LYS A 143 16.86 -11.34 3.69
CA LYS A 143 17.61 -10.22 4.31
C LYS A 143 16.79 -9.53 5.39
N ALA A 144 15.48 -9.35 5.14
CA ALA A 144 14.56 -8.76 6.11
C ALA A 144 14.21 -9.74 7.25
N TYR A 145 14.12 -11.03 6.96
CA TYR A 145 13.69 -12.08 7.90
C TYR A 145 14.61 -13.32 7.87
N PRO A 146 15.86 -13.22 8.36
CA PRO A 146 16.88 -14.27 8.20
C PRO A 146 16.53 -15.61 8.88
N ARG A 147 15.63 -15.59 9.87
CA ARG A 147 15.22 -16.78 10.63
C ARG A 147 13.89 -17.36 10.18
N MET A 148 13.24 -16.75 9.18
CA MET A 148 11.93 -17.21 8.72
C MET A 148 12.07 -18.29 7.66
N TYR A 149 11.23 -19.32 7.75
CA TYR A 149 11.16 -20.36 6.73
C TYR A 149 10.67 -19.81 5.40
N GLU A 150 10.98 -20.50 4.32
CA GLU A 150 10.62 -20.07 2.95
C GLU A 150 9.10 -19.98 2.73
N THR A 151 8.32 -20.90 3.32
CA THR A 151 6.87 -20.96 3.11
C THR A 151 6.12 -19.68 3.50
N PRO A 152 6.31 -19.09 4.69
CA PRO A 152 5.71 -17.81 5.04
C PRO A 152 6.13 -16.67 4.09
N LEU A 153 7.40 -16.64 3.68
CA LEU A 153 7.92 -15.63 2.74
C LEU A 153 7.23 -15.74 1.39
N ARG A 154 7.13 -16.95 0.84
CA ARG A 154 6.41 -17.22 -0.42
C ARG A 154 4.92 -16.91 -0.31
N THR A 155 4.32 -17.18 0.83
CA THR A 155 2.90 -16.85 1.06
C THR A 155 2.68 -15.33 1.00
N ALA A 156 3.54 -14.55 1.65
CA ALA A 156 3.46 -13.09 1.62
C ALA A 156 3.71 -12.53 0.21
N LEU A 157 4.72 -13.05 -0.51
CA LEU A 157 4.99 -12.67 -1.89
C LEU A 157 3.81 -13.02 -2.81
N GLY A 158 3.28 -14.24 -2.70
CA GLY A 158 2.14 -14.71 -3.48
C GLY A 158 0.89 -13.89 -3.24
N ALA A 159 0.67 -13.45 -2.00
CA ALA A 159 -0.41 -12.55 -1.64
C ALA A 159 -0.30 -11.19 -2.34
N MET A 160 0.91 -10.73 -2.61
CA MET A 160 1.20 -9.52 -3.38
C MET A 160 1.33 -9.78 -4.89
N GLY A 161 0.98 -10.99 -5.36
CA GLY A 161 1.06 -11.33 -6.78
C GLY A 161 2.46 -11.53 -7.33
N LEU A 162 3.46 -11.72 -6.46
CA LEU A 162 4.82 -12.08 -6.81
C LEU A 162 4.97 -13.60 -6.65
N THR A 163 4.72 -14.37 -7.70
CA THR A 163 4.59 -15.83 -7.64
C THR A 163 5.57 -16.55 -8.55
N GLY A 164 5.85 -17.82 -8.24
CA GLY A 164 6.65 -18.70 -9.10
C GLY A 164 8.04 -18.13 -9.36
N GLU A 165 8.35 -17.84 -10.62
CA GLU A 165 9.65 -17.34 -11.07
C GLU A 165 9.94 -15.90 -10.62
N ASP A 166 8.92 -15.11 -10.30
CA ASP A 166 9.11 -13.74 -9.82
C ASP A 166 9.99 -13.69 -8.56
N ALA A 167 9.94 -14.73 -7.71
CA ALA A 167 10.75 -14.83 -6.51
C ALA A 167 12.26 -14.84 -6.76
N TYR A 168 12.67 -15.26 -7.95
CA TYR A 168 14.08 -15.37 -8.34
C TYR A 168 14.56 -14.23 -9.24
N ARG A 169 13.66 -13.32 -9.63
CA ARG A 169 14.03 -12.12 -10.40
C ARG A 169 14.81 -11.15 -9.52
N LEU A 170 15.77 -10.45 -10.12
CA LEU A 170 16.48 -9.36 -9.43
C LEU A 170 15.54 -8.18 -9.16
N VAL A 171 15.66 -7.57 -8.00
CA VAL A 171 14.88 -6.38 -7.61
C VAL A 171 15.04 -5.24 -8.62
N GLY A 172 16.24 -5.08 -9.20
CA GLY A 172 16.50 -4.10 -10.24
C GLY A 172 15.71 -4.32 -11.54
N GLN A 173 15.25 -5.55 -11.80
CA GLN A 173 14.43 -5.90 -12.98
C GLN A 173 12.92 -5.71 -12.76
N LEU A 174 12.52 -5.42 -11.53
CA LEU A 174 11.11 -5.21 -11.19
C LEU A 174 10.63 -3.85 -11.68
N SER A 175 9.38 -3.78 -12.12
CA SER A 175 8.66 -2.52 -12.30
C SER A 175 8.45 -1.79 -10.98
N GLY A 176 8.13 -0.49 -11.02
CA GLY A 176 7.82 0.28 -9.82
C GLY A 176 6.70 -0.34 -8.98
N GLY A 177 5.64 -0.85 -9.64
CA GLY A 177 4.53 -1.53 -8.97
C GLY A 177 4.94 -2.86 -8.32
N GLU A 178 5.80 -3.65 -8.97
CA GLU A 178 6.32 -4.90 -8.40
C GLU A 178 7.21 -4.62 -7.19
N ARG A 179 8.06 -3.57 -7.23
CA ARG A 179 8.84 -3.14 -6.07
C ARG A 179 7.96 -2.68 -4.90
N ALA A 180 6.89 -1.92 -5.19
CA ALA A 180 5.92 -1.52 -4.17
C ALA A 180 5.26 -2.74 -3.50
N ARG A 181 4.87 -3.75 -4.28
CA ARG A 181 4.30 -5.01 -3.78
C ARG A 181 5.30 -5.81 -2.93
N LEU A 182 6.58 -5.84 -3.32
CA LEU A 182 7.64 -6.47 -2.51
C LEU A 182 7.81 -5.77 -1.16
N LYS A 183 7.85 -4.42 -1.13
CA LYS A 183 7.91 -3.65 0.11
C LYS A 183 6.71 -3.95 1.02
N LEU A 184 5.50 -4.04 0.45
CA LEU A 184 4.30 -4.39 1.21
C LEU A 184 4.37 -5.83 1.76
N ALA A 185 4.88 -6.81 0.98
CA ALA A 185 5.10 -8.17 1.46
C ALA A 185 6.03 -8.21 2.68
N ILE A 186 7.11 -7.42 2.65
CA ILE A 186 8.02 -7.27 3.80
C ILE A 186 7.28 -6.73 5.02
N ILE A 187 6.53 -5.63 4.88
CA ILE A 187 5.81 -5.00 5.99
C ILE A 187 4.75 -5.93 6.59
N CYS A 188 4.09 -6.74 5.76
CA CYS A 188 3.08 -7.71 6.22
C CYS A 188 3.64 -8.77 7.18
N LEU A 189 4.93 -9.11 7.05
CA LEU A 189 5.59 -10.08 7.91
C LEU A 189 6.25 -9.48 9.15
N ALA A 190 6.29 -8.16 9.28
CA ALA A 190 7.00 -7.48 10.37
C ALA A 190 6.37 -7.72 11.75
N GLY A 191 5.14 -8.21 11.82
CA GLY A 191 4.44 -8.44 13.09
C GLY A 191 4.25 -7.15 13.91
N SER A 192 4.20 -6.01 13.24
CA SER A 192 4.04 -4.71 13.86
C SER A 192 2.60 -4.49 14.27
N ASN A 193 2.38 -3.89 15.45
CA ASN A 193 1.06 -3.52 15.94
C ASN A 193 0.64 -2.10 15.53
N VAL A 194 1.56 -1.34 14.92
CA VAL A 194 1.30 -0.05 14.29
C VAL A 194 1.88 -0.03 12.89
N LEU A 195 1.05 0.23 11.90
CA LEU A 195 1.45 0.43 10.51
C LEU A 195 1.33 1.91 10.15
N VAL A 196 2.39 2.48 9.63
CA VAL A 196 2.42 3.85 9.09
C VAL A 196 2.70 3.74 7.61
N LEU A 197 1.75 4.19 6.78
CA LEU A 197 1.79 4.02 5.33
C LEU A 197 1.68 5.38 4.63
N ASP A 198 2.67 5.71 3.83
CA ASP A 198 2.69 6.94 3.01
C ASP A 198 2.42 6.59 1.55
N GLU A 199 1.22 6.93 1.05
CA GLU A 199 0.74 6.69 -0.29
C GLU A 199 0.91 5.22 -0.77
N PRO A 200 0.45 4.20 -0.01
CA PRO A 200 0.74 2.80 -0.31
C PRO A 200 0.04 2.26 -1.56
N THR A 201 -0.96 2.98 -2.07
CA THR A 201 -1.70 2.60 -3.29
C THR A 201 -1.09 3.14 -4.58
N ASN A 202 -0.12 4.05 -4.50
CA ASN A 202 0.57 4.58 -5.66
C ASN A 202 1.35 3.46 -6.39
N HIS A 203 1.30 3.50 -7.71
CA HIS A 203 1.93 2.52 -8.60
C HIS A 203 1.37 1.08 -8.50
N LEU A 204 0.31 0.83 -7.71
CA LEU A 204 -0.37 -0.45 -7.68
C LEU A 204 -1.44 -0.52 -8.78
N ASP A 205 -1.55 -1.67 -9.41
CA ASP A 205 -2.68 -2.01 -10.27
C ASP A 205 -3.94 -2.25 -9.44
N LEU A 206 -5.11 -2.19 -10.08
CA LEU A 206 -6.39 -2.30 -9.40
C LEU A 206 -6.53 -3.58 -8.55
N PRO A 207 -6.15 -4.79 -9.04
CA PRO A 207 -6.19 -6.00 -8.22
C PRO A 207 -5.31 -5.91 -6.97
N SER A 208 -4.10 -5.35 -7.07
CA SER A 208 -3.20 -5.17 -5.91
C SER A 208 -3.73 -4.16 -4.90
N LYS A 209 -4.39 -3.10 -5.37
CA LYS A 209 -5.09 -2.15 -4.49
C LYS A 209 -6.21 -2.83 -3.70
N GLU A 210 -7.04 -3.66 -4.34
CA GLU A 210 -8.12 -4.39 -3.68
C GLU A 210 -7.59 -5.33 -2.58
N VAL A 211 -6.48 -6.05 -2.86
CA VAL A 211 -5.83 -6.94 -1.90
C VAL A 211 -5.31 -6.16 -0.69
N LEU A 212 -4.61 -5.05 -0.94
CA LEU A 212 -4.09 -4.19 0.13
C LEU A 212 -5.22 -3.62 0.98
N GLN A 213 -6.28 -3.09 0.37
CA GLN A 213 -7.44 -2.55 1.08
C GLN A 213 -8.09 -3.60 1.98
N GLN A 214 -8.30 -4.81 1.47
CA GLN A 214 -8.87 -5.88 2.26
C GLN A 214 -7.97 -6.21 3.45
N ALA A 215 -6.65 -6.36 3.24
CA ALA A 215 -5.70 -6.63 4.31
C ALA A 215 -5.69 -5.53 5.38
N LEU A 216 -5.74 -4.25 4.97
CA LEU A 216 -5.78 -3.12 5.90
C LEU A 216 -7.13 -3.01 6.62
N SER A 217 -8.23 -3.37 5.98
CA SER A 217 -9.56 -3.37 6.62
C SER A 217 -9.68 -4.48 7.68
N GLU A 218 -9.07 -5.65 7.43
CA GLU A 218 -9.05 -6.79 8.34
C GLU A 218 -7.94 -6.68 9.43
N TYR A 219 -7.02 -5.72 9.29
CA TYR A 219 -5.95 -5.50 10.26
C TYR A 219 -6.50 -5.00 11.60
N GLU A 220 -6.22 -5.73 12.68
CA GLU A 220 -6.71 -5.41 14.03
C GLU A 220 -5.81 -4.42 14.79
N GLY A 221 -4.60 -4.14 14.27
CA GLY A 221 -3.69 -3.15 14.85
C GLY A 221 -4.06 -1.71 14.51
N THR A 222 -3.19 -0.80 14.92
CA THR A 222 -3.35 0.63 14.67
C THR A 222 -2.77 1.01 13.31
N LEU A 223 -3.49 1.83 12.55
CA LEU A 223 -3.09 2.27 11.21
C LEU A 223 -3.02 3.79 11.14
N ILE A 224 -1.92 4.31 10.63
CA ILE A 224 -1.78 5.71 10.23
C ILE A 224 -1.45 5.72 8.74
N ILE A 225 -2.30 6.32 7.92
CA ILE A 225 -2.17 6.27 6.48
C ILE A 225 -2.29 7.66 5.86
N VAL A 226 -1.38 7.99 4.97
CA VAL A 226 -1.53 9.11 4.03
C VAL A 226 -1.97 8.52 2.71
N SER A 227 -3.08 8.98 2.16
CA SER A 227 -3.53 8.55 0.83
C SER A 227 -4.42 9.60 0.17
N HIS A 228 -4.39 9.59 -1.17
CA HIS A 228 -5.33 10.30 -2.03
C HIS A 228 -6.37 9.36 -2.69
N ASP A 229 -6.28 8.07 -2.41
CA ASP A 229 -7.18 7.06 -2.95
C ASP A 229 -8.50 7.04 -2.17
N ARG A 230 -9.55 7.62 -2.76
CA ARG A 230 -10.87 7.73 -2.13
C ARG A 230 -11.45 6.37 -1.74
N TYR A 231 -11.19 5.33 -2.56
CA TYR A 231 -11.67 3.98 -2.28
C TYR A 231 -11.10 3.41 -0.98
N LEU A 232 -9.81 3.68 -0.73
CA LEU A 232 -9.15 3.32 0.50
C LEU A 232 -9.66 4.15 1.68
N LEU A 233 -9.80 5.47 1.49
CA LEU A 233 -10.23 6.42 2.51
C LEU A 233 -11.68 6.21 2.98
N ASP A 234 -12.55 5.66 2.15
CA ASP A 234 -13.95 5.38 2.51
C ASP A 234 -14.11 4.06 3.28
N ARG A 235 -13.17 3.13 3.17
CA ARG A 235 -13.36 1.76 3.67
C ARG A 235 -12.52 1.40 4.89
N VAL A 236 -11.35 2.01 5.03
CA VAL A 236 -10.36 1.56 6.02
C VAL A 236 -10.33 2.47 7.25
N PRO A 237 -10.22 3.80 7.13
CA PRO A 237 -10.12 4.66 8.30
C PRO A 237 -11.44 4.78 9.08
N ASN A 238 -11.31 4.90 10.38
CA ASN A 238 -12.40 5.30 11.28
C ASN A 238 -12.24 6.73 11.83
N ARG A 239 -11.10 7.38 11.51
CA ARG A 239 -10.82 8.78 11.85
C ARG A 239 -10.05 9.44 10.70
N ILE A 240 -10.36 10.70 10.46
CA ILE A 240 -9.68 11.52 9.44
C ILE A 240 -8.99 12.70 10.13
N PHE A 241 -7.71 12.91 9.79
CA PHE A 241 -6.95 14.09 10.16
C PHE A 241 -6.71 14.92 8.90
N ALA A 242 -7.38 16.06 8.79
CA ALA A 242 -7.21 16.96 7.67
C ALA A 242 -6.21 18.06 8.02
N ILE A 243 -5.17 18.23 7.18
CA ILE A 243 -4.23 19.35 7.28
C ILE A 243 -4.69 20.43 6.33
N GLU A 244 -5.21 21.54 6.88
CA GLU A 244 -5.73 22.67 6.15
C GLU A 244 -5.15 23.96 6.72
N GLN A 245 -4.59 24.80 5.86
CA GLN A 245 -4.00 26.11 6.23
C GLN A 245 -3.02 26.04 7.42
N GLY A 246 -2.24 24.96 7.51
CA GLY A 246 -1.28 24.76 8.60
C GLY A 246 -1.86 24.33 9.93
N MET A 247 -3.12 23.96 9.97
CA MET A 247 -3.80 23.41 11.15
C MET A 247 -4.26 21.96 10.91
N LEU A 248 -4.35 21.19 11.97
CA LEU A 248 -4.83 19.80 11.94
C LEU A 248 -6.24 19.72 12.50
N HIS A 249 -7.18 19.32 11.65
CA HIS A 249 -8.58 19.10 12.03
C HIS A 249 -8.88 17.60 12.13
N GLN A 250 -9.61 17.20 13.15
CA GLN A 250 -9.93 15.80 13.41
C GLN A 250 -11.41 15.54 13.19
N TYR A 251 -11.71 14.52 12.39
CA TYR A 251 -13.06 14.07 12.09
C TYR A 251 -13.22 12.59 12.48
N LYS A 252 -14.39 12.21 12.99
CA LYS A 252 -14.76 10.82 13.25
C LYS A 252 -15.52 10.28 12.03
N GLY A 253 -15.24 9.03 11.66
CA GLY A 253 -15.85 8.38 10.50
C GLY A 253 -14.89 8.24 9.32
N GLY A 254 -15.40 7.69 8.20
CA GLY A 254 -14.70 7.62 6.92
C GLY A 254 -14.73 8.93 6.16
N TYR A 255 -14.13 8.94 4.97
CA TYR A 255 -13.94 10.17 4.16
C TYR A 255 -15.26 10.78 3.63
N SER A 256 -16.27 9.94 3.40
CA SER A 256 -17.60 10.38 2.91
C SER A 256 -18.65 10.54 4.03
N ALA A 257 -18.27 10.45 5.31
CA ALA A 257 -19.17 10.48 6.46
C ALA A 257 -19.45 11.91 6.94
#